data_6379552227f08d63314449dbc97debd4
#
_entry.id   6379552227f08d63314449dbc97debd4
#
_cell.length_a   1.000
_cell.length_b   1.000
_cell.length_c   1.000
_cell.angle_alpha   90.00
_cell.angle_beta   90.00
_cell.angle_gamma   90.00
#
_symmetry.space_group_name_H-M   'P 1'
#
loop_
_entity.id
_entity.type
_entity.pdbx_description
1 polymer ?
#
loop_
_entity_poly.entity_id
_entity_poly.type
_entity_poly.pdbx_seq_one_letter_code
_entity_poly.pdbx_strand_id
1 'polypeptide(L)'
;LDGACKISDLVKKAKELGITLSIYDENSYPSGFAGGHVSAMCPDALAEVMRLRILDVPAETDNLIVAFAVVVEDDIITCTKNLEGIPVAQWTQYGEKFLVIHKETTAATGWMAGFSYVDILQPKVHKTFLEMTHEQYYKHFGADFGTAIPAIFTDEPSVTQCGPEGLYFSWWFTYEFQKRNGYDLVSHLPCVFSNVAGECFQYPATKV
;
A
#
# COMPACT_ATOMS: atom_id res chain seq x y z
N LEU A 1 -20.53 -13.06 20.69
CA LEU A 1 -20.45 -14.15 21.70
C LEU A 1 -20.81 -15.52 21.11
N ASP A 2 -21.81 -15.57 20.21
CA ASP A 2 -22.26 -16.86 19.62
C ASP A 2 -21.23 -17.51 18.67
N GLY A 3 -20.38 -16.72 18.03
CA GLY A 3 -19.34 -17.25 17.12
C GLY A 3 -18.24 -18.01 17.85
N ALA A 4 -17.73 -17.50 18.96
CA ALA A 4 -16.68 -18.15 19.73
C ALA A 4 -17.15 -19.49 20.34
N CYS A 5 -18.42 -19.59 20.73
CA CYS A 5 -19.02 -20.82 21.22
C CYS A 5 -19.03 -21.91 20.13
N LYS A 6 -19.42 -21.54 18.90
CA LYS A 6 -19.42 -22.49 17.77
C LYS A 6 -18.02 -22.97 17.36
N ILE A 7 -17.01 -22.07 17.39
CA ILE A 7 -15.64 -22.45 17.09
C ILE A 7 -15.07 -23.36 18.16
N SER A 8 -15.39 -23.16 19.45
CA SER A 8 -14.95 -24.04 20.53
C SER A 8 -15.49 -25.45 20.39
N ASP A 9 -16.73 -25.61 19.93
CA ASP A 9 -17.32 -26.92 19.64
C ASP A 9 -16.61 -27.61 18.48
N LEU A 10 -16.23 -26.86 17.43
CA LEU A 10 -15.46 -27.38 16.30
C LEU A 10 -14.07 -27.83 16.73
N VAL A 11 -13.35 -27.04 17.53
CA VAL A 11 -12.03 -27.41 18.05
C VAL A 11 -12.12 -28.66 18.92
N LYS A 12 -13.10 -28.73 19.79
CA LYS A 12 -13.36 -29.94 20.61
C LYS A 12 -13.61 -31.15 19.74
N LYS A 13 -14.46 -31.02 18.74
CA LYS A 13 -14.81 -32.13 17.84
C LYS A 13 -13.62 -32.57 16.98
N ALA A 14 -12.80 -31.63 16.53
CA ALA A 14 -11.57 -31.94 15.82
C ALA A 14 -10.62 -32.81 16.67
N LYS A 15 -10.43 -32.43 17.93
CA LYS A 15 -9.63 -33.20 18.89
C LYS A 15 -10.17 -34.62 19.10
N GLU A 16 -11.49 -34.77 19.25
CA GLU A 16 -12.12 -36.10 19.40
C GLU A 16 -11.91 -36.99 18.16
N LEU A 17 -11.85 -36.40 16.98
CA LEU A 17 -11.68 -37.10 15.71
C LEU A 17 -10.21 -37.24 15.26
N GLY A 18 -9.26 -36.65 15.98
CA GLY A 18 -7.83 -36.64 15.62
C GLY A 18 -7.55 -35.85 14.34
N ILE A 19 -8.36 -34.84 14.04
CA ILE A 19 -8.16 -33.91 12.88
C ILE A 19 -7.72 -32.54 13.38
N THR A 20 -7.08 -31.78 12.52
CA THR A 20 -6.63 -30.41 12.80
C THR A 20 -7.49 -29.37 12.08
N LEU A 21 -7.51 -28.16 12.61
CA LEU A 21 -8.20 -27.00 12.05
C LEU A 21 -7.17 -25.93 11.73
N SER A 22 -7.25 -25.32 10.55
CA SER A 22 -6.53 -24.08 10.25
C SER A 22 -7.47 -22.89 10.40
N ILE A 23 -6.94 -21.79 10.94
CA ILE A 23 -7.64 -20.52 11.01
C ILE A 23 -7.48 -19.81 9.67
N TYR A 24 -8.56 -19.24 9.15
CA TYR A 24 -8.53 -18.23 8.10
C TYR A 24 -8.63 -16.86 8.78
N ASP A 25 -7.64 -15.99 8.56
CA ASP A 25 -7.48 -14.76 9.34
C ASP A 25 -8.31 -13.58 8.83
N GLU A 26 -9.13 -13.78 7.81
CA GLU A 26 -9.95 -12.74 7.22
C GLU A 26 -11.40 -13.21 7.09
N ASN A 27 -12.36 -12.28 7.15
CA ASN A 27 -13.76 -12.57 6.87
C ASN A 27 -14.18 -12.18 5.43
N SER A 28 -13.23 -11.73 4.63
CA SER A 28 -13.34 -11.39 3.23
C SER A 28 -11.97 -11.62 2.54
N TYR A 29 -11.71 -10.98 1.40
CA TYR A 29 -10.48 -11.10 0.61
C TYR A 29 -10.08 -9.71 0.09
N PRO A 30 -8.78 -9.36 0.06
CA PRO A 30 -7.60 -10.08 0.60
C PRO A 30 -7.44 -9.87 2.11
N SER A 31 -6.60 -10.70 2.76
CA SER A 31 -6.28 -10.54 4.18
C SER A 31 -5.60 -9.20 4.47
N GLY A 32 -5.87 -8.63 5.65
CA GLY A 32 -5.23 -7.40 6.13
C GLY A 32 -6.19 -6.31 6.59
N PHE A 33 -7.45 -6.31 6.13
CA PHE A 33 -8.43 -5.28 6.49
C PHE A 33 -9.52 -5.75 7.46
N ALA A 34 -9.57 -7.04 7.79
CA ALA A 34 -10.48 -7.67 8.74
C ALA A 34 -11.96 -7.29 8.47
N GLY A 35 -12.42 -7.52 7.22
CA GLY A 35 -13.78 -7.18 6.79
C GLY A 35 -14.13 -5.70 6.93
N GLY A 36 -13.16 -4.81 6.79
CA GLY A 36 -13.32 -3.36 6.91
C GLY A 36 -13.05 -2.80 8.31
N HIS A 37 -12.87 -3.64 9.34
CA HIS A 37 -12.61 -3.15 10.69
C HIS A 37 -11.28 -2.40 10.80
N VAL A 38 -10.20 -2.90 10.18
CA VAL A 38 -8.90 -2.23 10.18
C VAL A 38 -8.98 -0.92 9.42
N SER A 39 -9.67 -0.89 8.27
CA SER A 39 -9.90 0.34 7.50
C SER A 39 -10.62 1.41 8.32
N ALA A 40 -11.63 1.01 9.09
CA ALA A 40 -12.38 1.92 9.97
C ALA A 40 -11.53 2.44 11.14
N MET A 41 -10.64 1.63 11.69
CA MET A 41 -9.76 2.01 12.81
C MET A 41 -8.51 2.78 12.38
N CYS A 42 -8.09 2.61 11.13
CA CYS A 42 -6.92 3.26 10.57
C CYS A 42 -7.27 4.09 9.32
N PRO A 43 -8.17 5.09 9.42
CA PRO A 43 -8.64 5.85 8.26
C PRO A 43 -7.54 6.70 7.60
N ASP A 44 -6.43 6.94 8.31
CA ASP A 44 -5.24 7.63 7.84
C ASP A 44 -4.17 6.66 7.26
N ALA A 45 -4.50 5.38 7.14
CA ALA A 45 -3.66 4.33 6.57
C ALA A 45 -4.43 3.45 5.58
N LEU A 46 -5.27 4.06 4.78
CA LEU A 46 -5.88 3.39 3.63
C LEU A 46 -4.85 3.25 2.51
N ALA A 47 -5.03 2.25 1.65
CA ALA A 47 -4.17 2.05 0.50
C ALA A 47 -4.28 3.23 -0.47
N GLU A 48 -3.14 3.73 -0.90
CA GLU A 48 -3.04 4.84 -1.85
C GLU A 48 -2.31 4.39 -3.11
N VAL A 49 -2.66 5.01 -4.21
CA VAL A 49 -2.04 4.83 -5.52
C VAL A 49 -1.51 6.16 -6.00
N MET A 50 -0.28 6.17 -6.50
CA MET A 50 0.28 7.33 -7.17
C MET A 50 0.03 7.25 -8.68
N ARG A 51 -0.26 8.41 -9.26
CA ARG A 51 -0.47 8.60 -10.69
C ARG A 51 0.40 9.71 -11.20
N LEU A 52 0.84 9.55 -12.44
CA LEU A 52 1.64 10.54 -13.13
C LEU A 52 0.77 11.25 -14.19
N ARG A 53 0.96 12.56 -14.29
CA ARG A 53 0.45 13.38 -15.41
C ARG A 53 1.56 14.28 -15.95
N ILE A 54 1.57 14.53 -17.24
CA ILE A 54 2.39 15.55 -17.88
C ILE A 54 1.47 16.68 -18.30
N LEU A 55 1.73 17.87 -17.83
CA LEU A 55 0.94 19.08 -18.08
C LEU A 55 1.75 20.04 -18.96
N ASP A 56 1.09 20.66 -19.95
CA ASP A 56 1.65 21.73 -20.76
C ASP A 56 1.44 23.12 -20.10
N VAL A 57 0.58 23.19 -19.09
CA VAL A 57 0.31 24.41 -18.32
C VAL A 57 0.34 24.06 -16.83
N PRO A 58 1.03 24.86 -15.99
CA PRO A 58 1.01 24.66 -14.55
C PRO A 58 -0.41 24.66 -14.00
N ALA A 59 -0.73 23.70 -13.15
CA ALA A 59 -2.01 23.64 -12.48
C ALA A 59 -1.85 23.10 -11.05
N GLU A 60 -2.66 23.64 -10.16
CA GLU A 60 -2.82 23.06 -8.82
C GLU A 60 -3.33 21.62 -8.93
N THR A 61 -2.79 20.76 -8.12
CA THR A 61 -3.14 19.34 -8.10
C THR A 61 -3.39 18.90 -6.67
N ASP A 62 -4.59 18.42 -6.42
CA ASP A 62 -4.93 17.86 -5.12
C ASP A 62 -4.05 16.63 -4.81
N ASN A 63 -3.73 16.47 -3.53
CA ASN A 63 -2.90 15.36 -3.05
C ASN A 63 -1.56 15.21 -3.80
N LEU A 64 -0.95 16.34 -4.17
CA LEU A 64 0.35 16.36 -4.81
C LEU A 64 1.40 15.67 -3.94
N ILE A 65 2.14 14.73 -4.53
CA ILE A 65 3.34 14.14 -3.93
C ILE A 65 4.53 15.01 -4.29
N VAL A 66 4.76 15.23 -5.59
CA VAL A 66 5.87 16.02 -6.11
C VAL A 66 5.58 16.47 -7.54
N ALA A 67 6.18 17.58 -7.94
CA ALA A 67 6.16 18.05 -9.32
C ALA A 67 7.58 18.39 -9.81
N PHE A 68 7.79 18.25 -11.13
CA PHE A 68 9.04 18.59 -11.79
C PHE A 68 8.75 19.40 -13.06
N ALA A 69 9.54 20.42 -13.31
CA ALA A 69 9.66 20.95 -14.67
C ALA A 69 10.56 19.98 -15.45
N VAL A 70 10.13 19.60 -16.65
CA VAL A 70 10.80 18.58 -17.46
C VAL A 70 11.00 19.04 -18.90
N VAL A 71 12.07 18.54 -19.51
CA VAL A 71 12.27 18.59 -20.97
C VAL A 71 12.06 17.18 -21.48
N VAL A 72 11.23 17.02 -22.50
CA VAL A 72 10.92 15.73 -23.10
C VAL A 72 11.34 15.76 -24.57
N GLU A 73 12.20 14.84 -24.97
CA GLU A 73 12.68 14.66 -26.33
C GLU A 73 12.54 13.17 -26.69
N ASP A 74 11.84 12.88 -27.78
CA ASP A 74 11.62 11.50 -28.28
C ASP A 74 11.09 10.53 -27.18
N ASP A 75 10.11 11.01 -26.39
CA ASP A 75 9.53 10.28 -25.23
C ASP A 75 10.53 9.98 -24.08
N ILE A 76 11.66 10.66 -24.08
CA ILE A 76 12.67 10.58 -23.04
C ILE A 76 12.70 11.91 -22.28
N ILE A 77 12.68 11.84 -20.95
CA ILE A 77 12.91 13.02 -20.12
C ILE A 77 14.40 13.28 -20.05
N THR A 78 14.86 14.40 -20.60
CA THR A 78 16.29 14.74 -20.69
C THR A 78 16.77 15.67 -19.59
N CYS A 79 15.84 16.36 -18.92
CA CYS A 79 16.15 17.25 -17.79
C CYS A 79 14.98 17.27 -16.81
N THR A 80 15.29 17.33 -15.53
CA THR A 80 14.28 17.50 -14.47
C THR A 80 14.72 18.57 -13.48
N LYS A 81 13.77 19.41 -13.07
CA LYS A 81 13.93 20.36 -11.96
C LYS A 81 12.82 20.12 -10.96
N ASN A 82 13.16 19.67 -9.76
CA ASN A 82 12.19 19.55 -8.66
C ASN A 82 11.58 20.92 -8.33
N LEU A 83 10.25 20.98 -8.25
CA LEU A 83 9.47 22.18 -8.00
C LEU A 83 8.92 22.25 -6.58
N GLU A 84 9.39 21.39 -5.68
CA GLU A 84 9.00 21.40 -4.27
C GLU A 84 9.22 22.78 -3.65
N GLY A 85 8.20 23.29 -2.96
CA GLY A 85 8.25 24.62 -2.32
C GLY A 85 8.14 25.81 -3.28
N ILE A 86 8.04 25.58 -4.61
CA ILE A 86 7.89 26.64 -5.61
C ILE A 86 6.38 26.83 -5.92
N PRO A 87 5.83 28.04 -5.75
CA PRO A 87 4.44 28.32 -6.11
C PRO A 87 4.15 27.98 -7.57
N VAL A 88 2.98 27.40 -7.87
CA VAL A 88 2.58 26.96 -9.21
C VAL A 88 2.66 28.10 -10.24
N ALA A 89 2.31 29.33 -9.84
CA ALA A 89 2.42 30.52 -10.69
C ALA A 89 3.85 30.84 -11.19
N GLN A 90 4.88 30.26 -10.56
CA GLN A 90 6.28 30.47 -10.93
C GLN A 90 6.87 29.29 -11.73
N TRP A 91 6.15 28.21 -11.92
CA TRP A 91 6.67 27.00 -12.57
C TRP A 91 7.14 27.24 -14.00
N THR A 92 6.46 28.11 -14.76
CA THR A 92 6.85 28.48 -16.13
C THR A 92 8.24 29.13 -16.23
N GLN A 93 8.83 29.56 -15.13
CA GLN A 93 10.21 30.07 -15.11
C GLN A 93 11.25 28.92 -15.22
N TYR A 94 10.83 27.68 -14.99
CA TYR A 94 11.71 26.51 -14.90
C TYR A 94 11.52 25.53 -16.07
N GLY A 95 10.47 25.67 -16.88
CA GLY A 95 10.24 24.80 -18.02
C GLY A 95 8.88 25.02 -18.67
N GLU A 96 8.62 24.27 -19.73
CA GLU A 96 7.39 24.33 -20.54
C GLU A 96 6.47 23.14 -20.31
N LYS A 97 6.99 22.04 -19.75
CA LYS A 97 6.23 20.84 -19.38
C LYS A 97 6.43 20.51 -17.92
N PHE A 98 5.38 20.00 -17.28
CA PHE A 98 5.36 19.75 -15.85
C PHE A 98 4.91 18.31 -15.61
N LEU A 99 5.82 17.49 -15.09
CA LEU A 99 5.53 16.15 -14.62
C LEU A 99 5.00 16.27 -13.21
N VAL A 100 3.76 15.83 -13.00
CA VAL A 100 3.06 15.92 -11.71
C VAL A 100 2.73 14.52 -11.24
N ILE A 101 3.16 14.17 -10.04
CA ILE A 101 2.83 12.91 -9.38
C ILE A 101 1.94 13.23 -8.18
N HIS A 102 0.75 12.68 -8.20
CA HIS A 102 -0.24 12.83 -7.14
C HIS A 102 -0.72 11.48 -6.64
N LYS A 103 -1.35 11.46 -5.49
CA LYS A 103 -1.89 10.24 -4.90
C LYS A 103 -3.40 10.28 -4.81
N GLU A 104 -4.00 9.10 -4.88
CA GLU A 104 -5.42 8.88 -4.71
C GLU A 104 -5.62 7.70 -3.75
N THR A 105 -6.58 7.82 -2.84
CA THR A 105 -6.99 6.65 -2.04
C THR A 105 -7.70 5.65 -2.96
N THR A 106 -7.41 4.36 -2.79
CA THR A 106 -8.10 3.31 -3.55
C THR A 106 -9.60 3.35 -3.29
N ALA A 107 -10.39 3.01 -4.31
CA ALA A 107 -11.84 3.11 -4.21
C ALA A 107 -12.41 2.19 -3.12
N ALA A 108 -13.37 2.71 -2.38
CA ALA A 108 -14.22 1.90 -1.52
C ALA A 108 -15.12 1.01 -2.38
N THR A 109 -15.23 -0.25 -2.04
CA THR A 109 -16.02 -1.23 -2.82
C THR A 109 -16.92 -2.06 -1.90
N GLY A 110 -18.02 -2.60 -2.46
CA GLY A 110 -18.87 -3.56 -1.72
C GLY A 110 -18.11 -4.84 -1.34
N TRP A 111 -17.11 -5.21 -2.12
CA TRP A 111 -16.21 -6.32 -1.81
C TRP A 111 -15.40 -6.08 -0.53
N MET A 112 -15.01 -4.85 -0.29
CA MET A 112 -14.26 -4.40 0.89
C MET A 112 -15.20 -3.90 1.99
N ALA A 113 -16.41 -4.42 2.10
CA ALA A 113 -17.42 -4.03 3.09
C ALA A 113 -17.76 -2.51 3.08
N GLY A 114 -17.62 -1.85 1.94
CA GLY A 114 -17.85 -0.42 1.78
C GLY A 114 -16.64 0.45 2.16
N PHE A 115 -15.48 -0.14 2.40
CA PHE A 115 -14.22 0.55 2.68
C PHE A 115 -13.24 0.46 1.50
N SER A 116 -12.18 1.25 1.56
CA SER A 116 -10.95 1.04 0.80
C SER A 116 -10.06 0.01 1.51
N TYR A 117 -9.18 -0.64 0.77
CA TYR A 117 -8.16 -1.48 1.37
C TYR A 117 -7.18 -0.65 2.22
N VAL A 118 -6.36 -1.30 2.99
CA VAL A 118 -5.42 -0.67 3.94
C VAL A 118 -4.00 -0.62 3.37
N ASP A 119 -3.21 0.33 3.83
CA ASP A 119 -1.77 0.39 3.55
C ASP A 119 -1.02 -0.65 4.38
N ILE A 120 -0.92 -1.86 3.83
CA ILE A 120 -0.25 -3.00 4.49
C ILE A 120 1.26 -2.81 4.69
N LEU A 121 1.87 -1.73 4.21
CA LEU A 121 3.27 -1.43 4.53
C LEU A 121 3.41 -0.69 5.86
N GLN A 122 2.32 -0.20 6.44
CA GLN A 122 2.35 0.51 7.71
C GLN A 122 2.28 -0.43 8.93
N PRO A 123 3.22 -0.35 9.88
CA PRO A 123 3.24 -1.20 11.08
C PRO A 123 1.97 -1.14 11.92
N LYS A 124 1.32 0.05 11.98
CA LYS A 124 0.07 0.20 12.73
C LYS A 124 -1.08 -0.63 12.14
N VAL A 125 -1.12 -0.79 10.82
CA VAL A 125 -2.11 -1.62 10.14
C VAL A 125 -1.93 -3.08 10.53
N HIS A 126 -0.70 -3.59 10.48
CA HIS A 126 -0.39 -4.96 10.91
C HIS A 126 -0.76 -5.18 12.37
N LYS A 127 -0.38 -4.25 13.24
CA LYS A 127 -0.71 -4.35 14.67
C LYS A 127 -2.22 -4.44 14.88
N THR A 128 -2.98 -3.52 14.28
CA THR A 128 -4.45 -3.50 14.39
C THR A 128 -5.05 -4.78 13.82
N PHE A 129 -4.57 -5.27 12.68
CA PHE A 129 -5.04 -6.52 12.07
C PHE A 129 -4.81 -7.72 13.00
N LEU A 130 -3.60 -7.85 13.57
CA LEU A 130 -3.28 -8.92 14.51
C LEU A 130 -4.16 -8.85 15.77
N GLU A 131 -4.35 -7.67 16.34
CA GLU A 131 -5.19 -7.46 17.52
C GLU A 131 -6.66 -7.83 17.27
N MET A 132 -7.16 -7.59 16.06
CA MET A 132 -8.56 -7.86 15.70
C MET A 132 -8.83 -9.30 15.26
N THR A 133 -7.81 -9.99 14.79
CA THR A 133 -7.93 -11.36 14.24
C THR A 133 -7.15 -12.37 15.07
N HIS A 134 -5.85 -12.47 14.88
CA HIS A 134 -5.00 -13.50 15.48
C HIS A 134 -5.05 -13.53 17.00
N GLU A 135 -4.98 -12.38 17.66
CA GLU A 135 -5.01 -12.29 19.12
C GLU A 135 -6.36 -12.69 19.70
N GLN A 136 -7.45 -12.48 18.97
CA GLN A 136 -8.77 -12.95 19.40
C GLN A 136 -8.83 -14.49 19.39
N TYR A 137 -8.30 -15.12 18.34
CA TYR A 137 -8.18 -16.59 18.33
C TYR A 137 -7.24 -17.08 19.40
N TYR A 138 -6.08 -16.46 19.57
CA TYR A 138 -5.13 -16.84 20.60
C TYR A 138 -5.71 -16.74 22.01
N LYS A 139 -6.47 -15.71 22.30
CA LYS A 139 -7.14 -15.51 23.59
C LYS A 139 -8.08 -16.65 23.96
N HIS A 140 -8.76 -17.23 22.97
CA HIS A 140 -9.75 -18.28 23.20
C HIS A 140 -9.18 -19.69 23.02
N PHE A 141 -8.20 -19.87 22.16
CA PHE A 141 -7.71 -21.17 21.69
C PHE A 141 -6.18 -21.29 21.73
N GLY A 142 -5.47 -20.41 22.43
CA GLY A 142 -4.00 -20.40 22.47
C GLY A 142 -3.37 -21.71 22.94
N ALA A 143 -4.05 -22.45 23.84
CA ALA A 143 -3.63 -23.78 24.29
C ALA A 143 -3.69 -24.86 23.16
N ASP A 144 -4.41 -24.61 22.10
CA ASP A 144 -4.58 -25.52 20.97
C ASP A 144 -3.67 -25.18 19.78
N PHE A 145 -2.99 -24.02 19.84
CA PHE A 145 -2.04 -23.61 18.82
C PHE A 145 -0.83 -24.55 18.78
N GLY A 146 -0.41 -24.93 17.58
CA GLY A 146 0.65 -25.91 17.36
C GLY A 146 0.21 -27.36 17.54
N THR A 147 -1.05 -27.62 17.94
CA THR A 147 -1.62 -28.95 18.12
C THR A 147 -2.90 -29.11 17.28
N ALA A 148 -4.07 -28.89 17.87
CA ALA A 148 -5.35 -28.96 17.13
C ALA A 148 -5.52 -27.81 16.12
N ILE A 149 -4.82 -26.68 16.35
CA ILE A 149 -4.76 -25.53 15.45
C ILE A 149 -3.29 -25.33 15.04
N PRO A 150 -2.78 -26.04 14.03
CA PRO A 150 -1.37 -25.99 13.67
C PRO A 150 -1.00 -24.81 12.77
N ALA A 151 -1.97 -24.14 12.13
CA ALA A 151 -1.71 -23.12 11.12
C ALA A 151 -2.79 -22.03 11.09
N ILE A 152 -2.35 -20.86 10.65
CA ILE A 152 -3.22 -19.75 10.24
C ILE A 152 -2.96 -19.54 8.74
N PHE A 153 -4.03 -19.41 7.96
CA PHE A 153 -3.97 -19.10 6.55
C PHE A 153 -4.25 -17.61 6.33
N THR A 154 -3.28 -16.95 5.72
CA THR A 154 -3.36 -15.55 5.30
C THR A 154 -3.51 -15.53 3.78
N ASP A 155 -4.52 -14.82 3.28
CA ASP A 155 -4.91 -14.87 1.87
C ASP A 155 -4.51 -13.59 1.12
N GLU A 156 -3.43 -13.68 0.38
CA GLU A 156 -2.92 -12.69 -0.57
C GLU A 156 -2.97 -11.22 -0.10
N PRO A 157 -2.43 -10.87 1.08
CA PRO A 157 -2.27 -9.46 1.42
C PRO A 157 -1.46 -8.77 0.33
N SER A 158 -1.98 -7.69 -0.25
CA SER A 158 -1.46 -7.21 -1.53
C SER A 158 -1.21 -5.71 -1.55
N VAL A 159 -0.11 -5.30 -2.19
CA VAL A 159 0.19 -3.93 -2.61
C VAL A 159 -0.25 -3.65 -4.06
N THR A 160 -0.89 -4.62 -4.74
CA THR A 160 -1.21 -4.53 -6.17
C THR A 160 -2.63 -4.07 -6.47
N GLN A 161 -3.43 -3.71 -5.47
CA GLN A 161 -4.81 -3.23 -5.63
C GLN A 161 -4.92 -1.84 -6.27
N CYS A 162 -3.96 -1.48 -7.14
CA CYS A 162 -3.78 -0.12 -7.66
C CYS A 162 -4.47 0.13 -8.99
N GLY A 163 -5.01 -0.92 -9.65
CA GLY A 163 -5.48 -0.84 -11.02
C GLY A 163 -4.34 -0.65 -12.05
N PRO A 164 -4.67 -0.67 -13.35
CA PRO A 164 -3.67 -0.80 -14.41
C PRO A 164 -2.78 0.42 -14.65
N GLU A 165 -3.16 1.59 -14.15
CA GLU A 165 -2.49 2.87 -14.47
C GLU A 165 -1.85 3.55 -13.25
N GLY A 166 -1.76 2.87 -12.11
CA GLY A 166 -1.20 3.42 -10.89
C GLY A 166 -0.16 2.53 -10.25
N LEU A 167 0.71 3.12 -9.46
CA LEU A 167 1.65 2.40 -8.61
C LEU A 167 1.27 2.60 -7.16
N TYR A 168 1.42 1.55 -6.36
CA TYR A 168 1.16 1.62 -4.94
C TYR A 168 2.03 2.70 -4.28
N PHE A 169 1.45 3.48 -3.40
CA PHE A 169 2.16 4.52 -2.67
C PHE A 169 1.97 4.37 -1.16
N SER A 170 3.04 4.56 -0.42
CA SER A 170 3.04 4.61 1.04
C SER A 170 4.12 5.55 1.53
N TRP A 171 3.76 6.54 2.35
CA TRP A 171 4.74 7.40 3.01
C TRP A 171 5.65 6.62 3.95
N TRP A 172 5.17 5.54 4.53
CA TRP A 172 6.00 4.66 5.34
C TRP A 172 7.08 3.99 4.51
N PHE A 173 6.74 3.54 3.31
CA PHE A 173 7.72 2.96 2.39
C PHE A 173 8.78 3.98 1.98
N THR A 174 8.41 5.21 1.63
CA THR A 174 9.40 6.26 1.27
C THR A 174 10.33 6.58 2.43
N TYR A 175 9.81 6.65 3.65
CA TYR A 175 10.62 6.84 4.86
C TYR A 175 11.63 5.70 5.09
N GLU A 176 11.17 4.44 5.06
CA GLU A 176 12.05 3.28 5.24
C GLU A 176 13.06 3.14 4.08
N PHE A 177 12.66 3.50 2.86
CA PHE A 177 13.54 3.52 1.70
C PHE A 177 14.71 4.50 1.91
N GLN A 178 14.40 5.74 2.28
CA GLN A 178 15.41 6.76 2.56
C GLN A 178 16.37 6.32 3.67
N LYS A 179 15.84 5.77 4.74
CA LYS A 179 16.61 5.27 5.88
C LYS A 179 17.59 4.16 5.49
N ARG A 180 17.19 3.27 4.57
CA ARG A 180 18.01 2.12 4.14
C ARG A 180 19.00 2.47 3.03
N ASN A 181 18.62 3.36 2.13
CA ASN A 181 19.39 3.65 0.92
C ASN A 181 20.15 4.98 0.99
N GLY A 182 19.83 5.85 1.95
CA GLY A 182 20.53 7.12 2.18
C GLY A 182 20.14 8.25 1.22
N TYR A 183 19.09 8.06 0.39
CA TYR A 183 18.56 9.09 -0.49
C TYR A 183 17.03 9.07 -0.55
N ASP A 184 16.43 10.20 -0.92
CA ASP A 184 14.99 10.37 -0.98
C ASP A 184 14.40 9.74 -2.26
N LEU A 185 13.43 8.85 -2.10
CA LEU A 185 12.75 8.20 -3.23
C LEU A 185 11.86 9.20 -4.00
N VAL A 186 11.24 10.17 -3.32
CA VAL A 186 10.25 11.06 -3.93
C VAL A 186 10.87 11.92 -5.03
N SER A 187 12.08 12.42 -4.81
CA SER A 187 12.83 13.19 -5.82
C SER A 187 13.23 12.36 -7.04
N HIS A 188 13.10 11.04 -6.95
CA HIS A 188 13.48 10.08 -7.97
C HIS A 188 12.30 9.41 -8.68
N LEU A 189 11.08 9.72 -8.27
CA LEU A 189 9.87 9.14 -8.86
C LEU A 189 9.73 9.31 -10.38
N PRO A 190 10.25 10.36 -11.06
CA PRO A 190 10.21 10.41 -12.53
C PRO A 190 10.75 9.16 -13.20
N CYS A 191 11.75 8.53 -12.62
CA CYS A 191 12.42 7.35 -13.18
C CYS A 191 11.68 6.05 -12.95
N VAL A 192 10.72 6.04 -12.03
CA VAL A 192 9.83 4.90 -11.80
C VAL A 192 8.75 4.85 -12.89
N PHE A 193 8.35 6.01 -13.42
CA PHE A 193 7.26 6.14 -14.38
C PHE A 193 7.71 6.31 -15.83
N SER A 194 8.91 6.84 -16.05
CA SER A 194 9.35 7.29 -17.37
C SER A 194 10.81 7.00 -17.62
N ASN A 195 11.19 6.93 -18.89
CA ASN A 195 12.60 6.91 -19.29
C ASN A 195 13.19 8.29 -19.05
N VAL A 196 14.20 8.38 -18.17
CA VAL A 196 14.93 9.61 -17.89
C VAL A 196 16.36 9.45 -18.37
N ALA A 197 16.85 10.36 -19.24
CA ALA A 197 18.21 10.33 -19.75
C ALA A 197 19.20 10.91 -18.72
N GLY A 198 20.46 10.44 -18.79
CA GLY A 198 21.55 10.95 -17.96
C GLY A 198 21.77 10.19 -16.67
N GLU A 199 22.59 10.75 -15.78
CA GLU A 199 23.05 10.12 -14.54
C GLU A 199 21.94 9.85 -13.52
N CYS A 200 20.74 10.30 -13.80
CA CYS A 200 19.67 10.17 -12.83
C CYS A 200 19.41 8.74 -12.43
N PHE A 201 19.44 7.77 -13.34
CA PHE A 201 19.11 6.40 -12.94
C PHE A 201 19.55 5.36 -13.96
N GLN A 202 20.78 4.95 -13.86
CA GLN A 202 21.04 3.55 -14.13
C GLN A 202 20.64 2.77 -12.87
N TYR A 203 19.36 2.54 -12.67
CA TYR A 203 19.02 1.34 -11.94
C TYR A 203 19.59 0.18 -12.75
N PRO A 204 20.48 -0.64 -12.19
CA PRO A 204 20.76 -1.90 -12.84
C PRO A 204 19.40 -2.54 -13.03
N ALA A 205 19.06 -2.79 -14.30
CA ALA A 205 17.86 -3.54 -14.65
C ALA A 205 17.80 -4.68 -13.66
N THR A 206 16.76 -4.72 -12.88
CA THR A 206 16.55 -5.69 -11.82
C THR A 206 16.97 -7.05 -12.35
N LYS A 207 18.05 -7.57 -11.82
CA LYS A 207 18.29 -9.00 -11.91
C LYS A 207 17.18 -9.61 -11.04
N VAL A 208 16.06 -9.95 -11.69
CA VAL A 208 15.09 -10.88 -11.16
C VAL A 208 15.76 -12.23 -11.02
#